data_fafa759ba1ab630ade3c208c0466b420
#
_entry.id   fafa759ba1ab630ade3c208c0466b420
#
_cell.length_a   1.000
_cell.length_b   1.000
_cell.length_c   1.000
_cell.angle_alpha   90.00
_cell.angle_beta   90.00
_cell.angle_gamma   90.00
#
_symmetry.space_group_name_H-M   'P 1'
#
loop_
_entity.id
_entity.type
_entity.pdbx_description
1 polymer ?
#
loop_
_entity_poly.entity_id
_entity_poly.type
_entity_poly.pdbx_seq_one_letter_code
_entity_poly.pdbx_strand_id
1 'polypeptide(L)'
;MSKFKVILSWVGIVMLGLAHGILEDLMFIRVIVEYMPADWDITGDLFFIFTVPLAQLATFAITGTLAWRFLGLWQLPKLITFWGCWVLARTIFLSLLFNPIQDIAIYLVWITLWCVLVGLYARAKHPKAAAAG
;
A
#
# COMPACT_ATOMS: atom_id res chain seq x y z
N MET A 1 15.93 -9.54 21.35
CA MET A 1 14.51 -9.10 21.35
C MET A 1 13.64 -10.26 21.82
N SER A 2 12.67 -10.02 22.69
CA SER A 2 11.81 -11.10 23.16
C SER A 2 10.94 -11.68 22.01
N LYS A 3 10.64 -12.98 22.09
CA LYS A 3 9.77 -13.65 21.10
C LYS A 3 8.43 -12.92 20.95
N PHE A 4 7.90 -12.38 22.04
CA PHE A 4 6.65 -11.61 22.03
C PHE A 4 6.74 -10.36 21.17
N LYS A 5 7.83 -9.58 21.25
CA LYS A 5 8.02 -8.39 20.40
C LYS A 5 8.12 -8.74 18.93
N VAL A 6 8.75 -9.86 18.60
CA VAL A 6 8.84 -10.34 17.22
C VAL A 6 7.44 -10.67 16.67
N ILE A 7 6.67 -11.44 17.42
CA ILE A 7 5.30 -11.82 17.03
C ILE A 7 4.43 -10.55 16.87
N LEU A 8 4.49 -9.65 17.84
CA LEU A 8 3.73 -8.40 17.80
C LEU A 8 4.07 -7.55 16.56
N SER A 9 5.35 -7.50 16.20
CA SER A 9 5.80 -6.79 14.99
C SER A 9 5.21 -7.41 13.73
N TRP A 10 5.16 -8.74 13.60
CA TRP A 10 4.56 -9.41 12.46
C TRP A 10 3.04 -9.22 12.39
N VAL A 11 2.36 -9.36 13.52
CA VAL A 11 0.92 -9.07 13.60
C VAL A 11 0.64 -7.61 13.20
N GLY A 12 1.46 -6.69 13.66
CA GLY A 12 1.37 -5.27 13.27
C GLY A 12 1.52 -5.06 11.76
N ILE A 13 2.46 -5.73 11.11
CA ILE A 13 2.65 -5.66 9.65
C ILE A 13 1.42 -6.16 8.89
N VAL A 14 0.86 -7.30 9.31
CA VAL A 14 -0.35 -7.86 8.69
C VAL A 14 -1.54 -6.91 8.86
N MET A 15 -1.79 -6.49 10.08
CA MET A 15 -2.92 -5.60 10.39
C MET A 15 -2.80 -4.26 9.66
N LEU A 16 -1.61 -3.69 9.65
CA LEU A 16 -1.39 -2.40 8.99
C LEU A 16 -1.46 -2.50 7.46
N GLY A 17 -0.99 -3.61 6.88
CA GLY A 17 -1.13 -3.87 5.45
C GLY A 17 -2.58 -4.01 5.01
N LEU A 18 -3.40 -4.73 5.78
CA LEU A 18 -4.83 -4.84 5.53
C LEU A 18 -5.54 -3.49 5.71
N ALA A 19 -5.26 -2.80 6.81
CA ALA A 19 -5.82 -1.48 7.08
C ALA A 19 -5.43 -0.45 6.01
N HIS A 20 -4.20 -0.52 5.49
CA HIS A 20 -3.74 0.34 4.41
C HIS A 20 -4.60 0.21 3.16
N GLY A 21 -4.93 -1.00 2.75
CA GLY A 21 -5.80 -1.24 1.60
C GLY A 21 -7.19 -0.64 1.75
N ILE A 22 -7.74 -0.66 2.96
CA ILE A 22 -9.04 -0.03 3.28
C ILE A 22 -8.93 1.50 3.32
N LEU A 23 -7.91 2.03 3.98
CA LEU A 23 -7.67 3.47 4.09
C LEU A 23 -7.42 4.13 2.73
N GLU A 24 -6.72 3.45 1.84
CA GLU A 24 -6.49 3.92 0.48
C GLU A 24 -7.81 4.20 -0.26
N ASP A 25 -8.78 3.31 -0.10
CA ASP A 25 -10.08 3.47 -0.73
C ASP A 25 -10.85 4.65 -0.13
N LEU A 26 -10.84 4.79 1.19
CA LEU A 26 -11.44 5.95 1.86
C LEU A 26 -10.78 7.25 1.43
N MET A 27 -9.47 7.30 1.31
CA MET A 27 -8.74 8.47 0.81
C MET A 27 -9.10 8.79 -0.63
N PHE A 28 -9.20 7.78 -1.49
CA PHE A 28 -9.58 7.96 -2.87
C PHE A 28 -11.01 8.53 -2.99
N ILE A 29 -11.98 7.88 -2.36
CA ILE A 29 -13.39 8.27 -2.46
C ILE A 29 -13.66 9.59 -1.74
N ARG A 30 -13.22 9.70 -0.50
CA ARG A 30 -13.59 10.83 0.36
C ARG A 30 -12.79 12.09 0.09
N VAL A 31 -11.56 11.98 -0.32
CA VAL A 31 -10.68 13.14 -0.48
C VAL A 31 -10.54 13.53 -1.95
N ILE A 32 -10.19 12.57 -2.81
CA ILE A 32 -9.90 12.89 -4.20
C ILE A 32 -11.18 13.12 -4.99
N VAL A 33 -12.15 12.19 -4.92
CA VAL A 33 -13.38 12.28 -5.71
C VAL A 33 -14.26 13.42 -5.24
N GLU A 34 -14.39 13.64 -3.93
CA GLU A 34 -15.26 14.68 -3.36
C GLU A 34 -14.80 16.10 -3.70
N TYR A 35 -13.46 16.31 -3.76
CA TYR A 35 -12.89 17.63 -4.06
C TYR A 35 -12.54 17.84 -5.53
N MET A 36 -12.94 16.93 -6.42
CA MET A 36 -12.68 17.11 -7.82
C MET A 36 -13.64 18.10 -8.48
N PRO A 37 -13.15 18.88 -9.48
CA PRO A 37 -14.02 19.68 -10.32
C PRO A 37 -15.08 18.82 -11.00
N ALA A 38 -16.33 19.31 -11.05
CA ALA A 38 -17.46 18.57 -11.61
C ALA A 38 -17.36 18.30 -13.13
N ASP A 39 -16.50 19.03 -13.81
CA ASP A 39 -16.24 18.92 -15.26
C ASP A 39 -15.15 17.88 -15.59
N TRP A 40 -14.49 17.29 -14.59
CA TRP A 40 -13.51 16.26 -14.82
C TRP A 40 -14.16 14.90 -15.05
N ASP A 41 -13.69 14.19 -16.06
CA ASP A 41 -14.15 12.83 -16.33
C ASP A 41 -13.51 11.85 -15.33
N ILE A 42 -14.24 11.51 -14.28
CA ILE A 42 -13.81 10.58 -13.25
C ILE A 42 -13.88 9.12 -13.67
N THR A 43 -14.45 8.83 -14.85
CA THR A 43 -14.58 7.46 -15.38
C THR A 43 -13.51 7.11 -16.40
N GLY A 44 -12.70 8.09 -16.82
CA GLY A 44 -11.65 7.89 -17.82
C GLY A 44 -10.41 7.17 -17.27
N ASP A 45 -9.78 6.36 -18.11
CA ASP A 45 -8.57 5.61 -17.77
C ASP A 45 -7.42 6.52 -17.31
N LEU A 46 -7.29 7.70 -17.93
CA LEU A 46 -6.27 8.69 -17.55
C LEU A 46 -6.46 9.17 -16.10
N PHE A 47 -7.71 9.31 -15.66
CA PHE A 47 -8.00 9.67 -14.29
C PHE A 47 -7.44 8.64 -13.31
N PHE A 48 -7.70 7.36 -13.53
CA PHE A 48 -7.21 6.29 -12.67
C PHE A 48 -5.69 6.17 -12.71
N ILE A 49 -5.06 6.35 -13.87
CA ILE A 49 -3.59 6.28 -13.99
C ILE A 49 -2.89 7.33 -13.11
N PHE A 50 -3.45 8.52 -12.97
CA PHE A 50 -2.83 9.60 -12.19
C PHE A 50 -3.31 9.66 -10.73
N THR A 51 -4.58 9.40 -10.48
CA THR A 51 -5.16 9.55 -9.13
C THR A 51 -4.89 8.37 -8.22
N VAL A 52 -4.87 7.16 -8.75
CA VAL A 52 -4.55 5.96 -7.95
C VAL A 52 -3.18 6.05 -7.29
N PRO A 53 -2.08 6.35 -8.01
CA PRO A 53 -0.78 6.46 -7.36
C PRO A 53 -0.72 7.61 -6.34
N LEU A 54 -1.43 8.70 -6.54
CA LEU A 54 -1.49 9.79 -5.56
C LEU A 54 -2.20 9.37 -4.27
N ALA A 55 -3.32 8.68 -4.36
CA ALA A 55 -4.04 8.15 -3.20
C ALA A 55 -3.18 7.12 -2.45
N GLN A 56 -2.50 6.26 -3.17
CA GLN A 56 -1.58 5.28 -2.59
C GLN A 56 -0.40 5.94 -1.90
N LEU A 57 0.19 6.96 -2.51
CA LEU A 57 1.30 7.72 -1.92
C LEU A 57 0.86 8.43 -0.63
N ALA A 58 -0.28 9.09 -0.64
CA ALA A 58 -0.81 9.79 0.53
C ALA A 58 -1.09 8.82 1.70
N THR A 59 -1.71 7.69 1.42
CA THR A 59 -1.98 6.66 2.42
C THR A 59 -0.69 6.02 2.91
N PHE A 60 0.24 5.74 2.00
CA PHE A 60 1.53 5.14 2.34
C PHE A 60 2.42 6.10 3.14
N ALA A 61 2.32 7.40 2.95
CA ALA A 61 3.03 8.37 3.77
C ALA A 61 2.68 8.23 5.26
N ILE A 62 1.46 7.84 5.57
CA ILE A 62 1.00 7.61 6.95
C ILE A 62 1.34 6.19 7.42
N THR A 63 0.77 5.20 6.78
CA THR A 63 0.87 3.79 7.22
C THR A 63 2.26 3.21 6.99
N GLY A 64 2.87 3.51 5.87
CA GLY A 64 4.23 3.07 5.53
C GLY A 64 5.27 3.66 6.46
N THR A 65 5.14 4.92 6.84
CA THR A 65 6.03 5.56 7.81
C THR A 65 5.90 4.91 9.18
N LEU A 66 4.69 4.63 9.63
CA LEU A 66 4.46 3.89 10.89
C LEU A 66 5.08 2.49 10.84
N ALA A 67 4.82 1.75 9.76
CA ALA A 67 5.38 0.42 9.58
C ALA A 67 6.91 0.43 9.50
N TRP A 68 7.47 1.42 8.81
CA TRP A 68 8.92 1.60 8.73
C TRP A 68 9.51 1.86 10.11
N ARG A 69 8.99 2.85 10.83
CA ARG A 69 9.57 3.30 12.10
C ARG A 69 9.40 2.31 13.25
N PHE A 70 8.24 1.68 13.36
CA PHE A 70 7.90 0.87 14.53
C PHE A 70 7.91 -0.64 14.28
N LEU A 71 7.68 -1.07 13.05
CA LEU A 71 7.50 -2.48 12.73
C LEU A 71 8.64 -3.09 11.89
N GLY A 72 9.57 -2.28 11.42
CA GLY A 72 10.72 -2.74 10.65
C GLY A 72 10.39 -3.13 9.21
N LEU A 73 9.62 -2.29 8.53
CA LEU A 73 9.22 -2.51 7.14
C LEU A 73 10.41 -2.58 6.15
N TRP A 74 11.59 -2.08 6.56
CA TRP A 74 12.82 -2.22 5.76
C TRP A 74 13.31 -3.66 5.60
N GLN A 75 12.83 -4.58 6.42
CA GLN A 75 13.15 -6.01 6.29
C GLN A 75 12.34 -6.61 5.15
N LEU A 76 13.03 -7.21 4.20
CA LEU A 76 12.40 -7.74 2.98
C LEU A 76 11.22 -8.68 3.25
N PRO A 77 11.29 -9.65 4.17
CA PRO A 77 10.14 -10.52 4.46
C PRO A 77 8.91 -9.74 4.96
N LYS A 78 9.11 -8.72 5.77
CA LYS A 78 8.03 -7.87 6.27
C LYS A 78 7.43 -6.99 5.17
N LEU A 79 8.27 -6.47 4.29
CA LEU A 79 7.81 -5.70 3.13
C LEU A 79 6.97 -6.56 2.19
N ILE A 80 7.40 -7.80 1.91
CA ILE A 80 6.65 -8.76 1.09
C ILE A 80 5.30 -9.09 1.74
N THR A 81 5.28 -9.31 3.05
CA THR A 81 4.04 -9.56 3.79
C THR A 81 3.11 -8.37 3.76
N PHE A 82 3.62 -7.17 3.96
CA PHE A 82 2.84 -5.93 3.85
C PHE A 82 2.24 -5.77 2.45
N TRP A 83 3.05 -5.96 1.41
CA TRP A 83 2.60 -5.96 0.02
C TRP A 83 1.48 -6.99 -0.22
N GLY A 84 1.66 -8.23 0.24
CA GLY A 84 0.66 -9.28 0.09
C GLY A 84 -0.66 -8.95 0.79
N CYS A 85 -0.61 -8.42 1.99
CA CYS A 85 -1.80 -7.99 2.74
C CYS A 85 -2.49 -6.81 2.06
N TRP A 86 -1.74 -5.85 1.56
CA TRP A 86 -2.27 -4.71 0.81
C TRP A 86 -2.96 -5.17 -0.48
N VAL A 87 -2.31 -6.01 -1.28
CA VAL A 87 -2.88 -6.62 -2.50
C VAL A 87 -4.15 -7.38 -2.17
N LEU A 88 -4.13 -8.22 -1.12
CA LEU A 88 -5.29 -9.00 -0.70
C LEU A 88 -6.46 -8.10 -0.32
N ALA A 89 -6.25 -7.09 0.51
CA ALA A 89 -7.27 -6.15 0.93
C ALA A 89 -7.87 -5.40 -0.27
N ARG A 90 -7.04 -4.92 -1.19
CA ARG A 90 -7.52 -4.20 -2.38
C ARG A 90 -8.28 -5.13 -3.34
N THR A 91 -7.80 -6.33 -3.56
CA THR A 91 -8.47 -7.30 -4.44
C THR A 91 -9.84 -7.67 -3.90
N ILE A 92 -9.96 -7.97 -2.61
CA ILE A 92 -11.25 -8.29 -1.99
C ILE A 92 -12.18 -7.08 -2.06
N PHE A 93 -11.71 -5.90 -1.70
CA PHE A 93 -12.52 -4.70 -1.65
C PHE A 93 -13.01 -4.28 -3.05
N LEU A 94 -12.12 -4.29 -4.04
CA LEU A 94 -12.48 -3.97 -5.43
C LEU A 94 -13.43 -4.99 -6.05
N SER A 95 -13.26 -6.27 -5.76
CA SER A 95 -14.16 -7.32 -6.27
C SER A 95 -15.58 -7.22 -5.68
N LEU A 96 -15.73 -6.68 -4.48
CA LEU A 96 -17.02 -6.47 -3.85
C LEU A 96 -17.74 -5.20 -4.35
N LEU A 97 -17.00 -4.15 -4.69
CA LEU A 97 -17.54 -2.85 -5.04
C LEU A 97 -17.52 -2.55 -6.55
N PHE A 98 -16.51 -3.03 -7.25
CA PHE A 98 -16.27 -2.73 -8.66
C PHE A 98 -15.92 -4.00 -9.41
N ASN A 99 -16.51 -4.21 -10.57
CA ASN A 99 -16.37 -5.43 -11.33
C ASN A 99 -15.42 -5.40 -12.55
N PRO A 100 -14.73 -4.32 -12.94
CA PRO A 100 -13.78 -4.40 -14.06
C PRO A 100 -12.42 -4.92 -13.59
N ILE A 101 -12.03 -6.07 -14.11
CA ILE A 101 -10.70 -6.68 -13.91
C ILE A 101 -9.57 -5.71 -14.29
N GLN A 102 -9.81 -4.85 -15.27
CA GLN A 102 -8.85 -3.83 -15.73
C GLN A 102 -8.44 -2.85 -14.63
N ASP A 103 -9.38 -2.40 -13.82
CA ASP A 103 -9.10 -1.45 -12.73
C ASP A 103 -8.28 -2.11 -11.61
N ILE A 104 -8.55 -3.39 -11.32
CA ILE A 104 -7.76 -4.17 -10.37
C ILE A 104 -6.29 -4.26 -10.82
N ALA A 105 -6.05 -4.50 -12.11
CA ALA A 105 -4.70 -4.58 -12.66
C ALA A 105 -3.89 -3.29 -12.46
N ILE A 106 -4.49 -2.13 -12.69
CA ILE A 106 -3.87 -0.81 -12.47
C ILE A 106 -3.45 -0.65 -11.00
N TYR A 107 -4.34 -0.97 -10.07
CA TYR A 107 -4.02 -0.91 -8.63
C TYR A 107 -2.87 -1.83 -8.26
N LEU A 108 -2.89 -3.08 -8.73
CA LEU A 108 -1.85 -4.06 -8.43
C LEU A 108 -0.47 -3.65 -8.98
N VAL A 109 -0.42 -3.09 -10.17
CA VAL A 109 0.82 -2.59 -10.78
C VAL A 109 1.41 -1.47 -9.91
N TRP A 110 0.61 -0.49 -9.52
CA TRP A 110 1.07 0.61 -8.68
C TRP A 110 1.48 0.18 -7.28
N ILE A 111 0.73 -0.72 -6.65
CA ILE A 111 1.08 -1.29 -5.34
C ILE A 111 2.45 -1.98 -5.42
N THR A 112 2.66 -2.80 -6.44
CA THR A 112 3.92 -3.49 -6.65
C THR A 112 5.07 -2.51 -6.90
N LEU A 113 4.85 -1.50 -7.73
CA LEU A 113 5.86 -0.46 -7.99
C LEU A 113 6.26 0.29 -6.72
N TRP A 114 5.30 0.70 -5.90
CA TRP A 114 5.59 1.37 -4.63
C TRP A 114 6.41 0.48 -3.69
N CYS A 115 6.05 -0.79 -3.56
CA CYS A 115 6.79 -1.72 -2.73
C CYS A 115 8.20 -2.01 -3.25
N VAL A 116 8.39 -2.08 -4.57
CA VAL A 116 9.72 -2.19 -5.18
C VAL A 116 10.57 -0.96 -4.85
N LEU A 117 10.03 0.24 -4.99
CA LEU A 117 10.74 1.48 -4.66
C LEU A 117 11.13 1.54 -3.17
N VAL A 118 10.23 1.14 -2.29
CA VAL A 118 10.53 1.05 -0.85
C VAL A 118 11.60 -0.01 -0.57
N GLY A 119 11.54 -1.15 -1.24
CA GLY A 119 12.55 -2.20 -1.13
C GLY A 119 13.93 -1.76 -1.58
N LEU A 120 14.01 -1.04 -2.69
CA LEU A 120 15.27 -0.45 -3.17
C LEU A 120 15.82 0.60 -2.19
N TYR A 121 14.94 1.46 -1.68
CA TYR A 121 15.31 2.44 -0.66
C TYR A 121 15.82 1.77 0.64
N ALA A 122 15.13 0.73 1.09
CA ALA A 122 15.52 -0.05 2.26
C ALA A 122 16.89 -0.70 2.07
N ARG A 123 17.13 -1.25 0.89
CA ARG A 123 18.43 -1.86 0.55
C ARG A 123 19.57 -0.83 0.55
N ALA A 124 19.31 0.36 0.08
CA ALA A 124 20.29 1.45 0.11
C ALA A 124 20.59 1.95 1.52
N LYS A 125 19.56 2.06 2.37
CA LYS A 125 19.69 2.55 3.76
C LYS A 125 20.19 1.50 4.75
N HIS A 126 19.79 0.23 4.56
CA HIS A 126 20.07 -0.87 5.48
C HIS A 126 20.63 -2.09 4.73
N PRO A 127 21.82 -1.99 4.09
CA PRO A 127 22.30 -3.05 3.21
C PRO A 127 22.54 -4.37 3.93
N LYS A 128 22.97 -4.34 5.19
CA LYS A 128 23.19 -5.55 6.01
C LYS A 128 21.88 -6.23 6.41
N ALA A 129 20.88 -5.46 6.78
CA ALA A 129 19.57 -5.98 7.16
C ALA A 129 18.81 -6.54 5.94
N ALA A 130 18.90 -5.89 4.78
CA ALA A 130 18.31 -6.36 3.53
C ALA A 130 18.96 -7.66 3.03
N ALA A 131 20.29 -7.79 3.18
CA ALA A 131 21.02 -9.02 2.81
C ALA A 131 20.71 -10.20 3.74
N ALA A 132 20.47 -9.94 5.03
CA ALA A 132 20.11 -10.95 6.03
C ALA A 132 18.61 -11.36 5.99
N GLY A 133 17.80 -10.54 5.38
CA GLY A 133 16.36 -10.78 5.23
C GLY A 133 16.05 -11.78 4.16
#